data_6b9517ed6205dd0fad35ecc7df9d79f0
#
_entry.id   6b9517ed6205dd0fad35ecc7df9d79f0
#
_cell.length_a   1.000
_cell.length_b   1.000
_cell.length_c   1.000
_cell.angle_alpha   90.00
_cell.angle_beta   90.00
_cell.angle_gamma   90.00
#
_symmetry.space_group_name_H-M   'P 1'
#
loop_
_entity.id
_entity.type
_entity.pdbx_description
1 polymer ?
#
loop_
_entity_poly.entity_id
_entity_poly.type
_entity_poly.pdbx_seq_one_letter_code
_entity_poly.pdbx_strand_id
1 'polypeptide(L)'
;MGWLGIAMFLYVPGGWINNRFTVRSILCTWCAWRLGTGLILFSIPHLSFDVMIVIAASWGVWDAIGWPAVVNGVAFMSEDADKKGRGLAMGLLESIRRGVEFLMNVVVIGALALWSGHTTAVMRGFAIAYTLVLVPLIFALLRWVPKNAVAGDAVDKGESANMEALKGLVAVLIKPRVWLAGLAGLCVYWCYVNLIYSSAPYLSLVFKASDAMAGAFGIFNTGLLGIISGLVAGVLADYLFKSSTRMMGIALLITAVGTLAVRLLPVGDGMMWPAMILLMVMALGIFMGKAVLLAPVAELNLPEHINGSAMAVGSFLVYASIFWANPLTARIVEKHRGNAYVGYHQIFMITLVVALVGSMCAFALDLMNTRAKKRDVQATGIGEVIQ
;
A
#
# COMPACT_ATOMS: atom_id res chain seq x y z
N MET A 1 -16.14 6.56 4.75
CA MET A 1 -14.86 5.92 5.15
C MET A 1 -15.07 4.59 5.86
N GLY A 2 -16.05 4.42 6.80
CA GLY A 2 -16.28 3.14 7.51
C GLY A 2 -16.59 1.95 6.60
N TRP A 3 -17.37 2.13 5.55
CA TRP A 3 -17.73 1.07 4.60
C TRP A 3 -16.55 0.52 3.79
N LEU A 4 -15.56 1.35 3.47
CA LEU A 4 -14.28 0.89 2.88
C LEU A 4 -13.50 -0.01 3.84
N GLY A 5 -13.60 0.25 5.16
CA GLY A 5 -12.96 -0.60 6.18
C GLY A 5 -13.57 -2.01 6.26
N ILE A 6 -14.87 -2.15 6.06
CA ILE A 6 -15.54 -3.47 6.03
C ILE A 6 -15.05 -4.30 4.84
N ALA A 7 -14.78 -3.69 3.70
CA ALA A 7 -14.23 -4.36 2.53
C ALA A 7 -12.87 -5.05 2.80
N MET A 8 -12.11 -4.59 3.81
CA MET A 8 -10.85 -5.23 4.19
C MET A 8 -11.04 -6.70 4.61
N PHE A 9 -12.15 -7.04 5.26
CA PHE A 9 -12.45 -8.43 5.64
C PHE A 9 -12.68 -9.34 4.43
N LEU A 10 -12.98 -8.76 3.27
CA LEU A 10 -13.15 -9.50 2.01
C LEU A 10 -11.82 -9.87 1.35
N TYR A 11 -10.68 -9.37 1.83
CA TYR A 11 -9.37 -9.83 1.35
C TYR A 11 -9.16 -11.32 1.61
N VAL A 12 -9.63 -11.84 2.75
CA VAL A 12 -9.49 -13.25 3.12
C VAL A 12 -10.26 -14.16 2.16
N PRO A 13 -11.59 -13.99 1.95
CA PRO A 13 -12.30 -14.78 0.93
C PRO A 13 -11.85 -14.43 -0.50
N GLY A 14 -11.34 -13.23 -0.75
CA GLY A 14 -10.73 -12.82 -2.01
C GLY A 14 -9.52 -13.68 -2.42
N GLY A 15 -8.82 -14.29 -1.44
CA GLY A 15 -7.74 -15.24 -1.69
C GLY A 15 -8.21 -16.47 -2.48
N TRP A 16 -9.38 -16.98 -2.21
CA TRP A 16 -10.00 -18.05 -2.99
C TRP A 16 -10.23 -17.64 -4.45
N ILE A 17 -10.72 -16.41 -4.67
CA ILE A 17 -10.94 -15.87 -6.02
C ILE A 17 -9.60 -15.74 -6.77
N ASN A 18 -8.57 -15.22 -6.11
CA ASN A 18 -7.25 -15.05 -6.71
C ASN A 18 -6.56 -16.39 -7.05
N ASN A 19 -6.85 -17.46 -6.32
CA ASN A 19 -6.33 -18.81 -6.62
C ASN A 19 -7.09 -19.48 -7.78
N ARG A 20 -8.33 -19.07 -8.07
CA ARG A 20 -9.19 -19.71 -9.06
C ARG A 20 -9.24 -19.00 -10.40
N PHE A 21 -9.23 -17.67 -10.39
CA PHE A 21 -9.40 -16.86 -11.59
C PHE A 21 -8.07 -16.26 -12.05
N THR A 22 -7.94 -16.08 -13.36
CA THR A 22 -6.74 -15.48 -13.93
C THR A 22 -6.63 -14.01 -13.52
N VAL A 23 -5.41 -13.53 -13.29
CA VAL A 23 -5.10 -12.12 -13.02
C VAL A 23 -5.74 -11.20 -14.05
N ARG A 24 -5.65 -11.57 -15.34
CA ARG A 24 -6.28 -10.84 -16.46
C ARG A 24 -7.78 -10.71 -16.29
N SER A 25 -8.49 -11.80 -15.98
CA SER A 25 -9.95 -11.78 -15.80
C SER A 25 -10.35 -10.89 -14.63
N ILE A 26 -9.69 -11.03 -13.48
CA ILE A 26 -9.96 -10.22 -12.28
C ILE A 26 -9.77 -8.72 -12.59
N LEU A 27 -8.63 -8.36 -13.18
CA LEU A 27 -8.31 -6.95 -13.47
C LEU A 27 -9.26 -6.34 -14.51
N CYS A 28 -9.57 -7.07 -15.58
CA CYS A 28 -10.52 -6.56 -16.60
C CYS A 28 -11.93 -6.37 -16.03
N THR A 29 -12.43 -7.31 -15.23
CA THR A 29 -13.75 -7.21 -14.60
C THR A 29 -13.78 -6.06 -13.57
N TRP A 30 -12.74 -5.92 -12.77
CA TRP A 30 -12.60 -4.81 -11.82
C TRP A 30 -12.61 -3.45 -12.53
N CYS A 31 -11.81 -3.29 -13.58
CA CYS A 31 -11.78 -2.05 -14.38
C CYS A 31 -13.12 -1.77 -15.05
N ALA A 32 -13.78 -2.79 -15.62
CA ALA A 32 -15.10 -2.63 -16.25
C ALA A 32 -16.17 -2.23 -15.24
N TRP A 33 -16.17 -2.83 -14.04
CA TRP A 33 -17.08 -2.45 -12.96
C TRP A 33 -16.84 -1.00 -12.50
N ARG A 34 -15.58 -0.62 -12.29
CA ARG A 34 -15.20 0.75 -11.95
C ARG A 34 -15.59 1.75 -13.03
N LEU A 35 -15.41 1.40 -14.31
CA LEU A 35 -15.80 2.23 -15.43
C LEU A 35 -17.32 2.48 -15.44
N GLY A 36 -18.13 1.43 -15.40
CA GLY A 36 -19.58 1.54 -15.45
C GLY A 36 -20.15 2.31 -14.25
N THR A 37 -19.77 1.92 -13.04
CA THR A 37 -20.25 2.57 -11.80
C THR A 37 -19.68 3.98 -11.61
N GLY A 38 -18.47 4.24 -12.06
CA GLY A 38 -17.87 5.58 -12.04
C GLY A 38 -18.57 6.54 -12.99
N LEU A 39 -18.91 6.09 -14.20
CA LEU A 39 -19.71 6.90 -15.12
C LEU A 39 -21.11 7.20 -14.54
N ILE A 40 -21.78 6.23 -13.93
CA ILE A 40 -23.05 6.46 -13.24
C ILE A 40 -22.87 7.52 -12.14
N LEU A 41 -21.88 7.33 -11.26
CA LEU A 41 -21.65 8.21 -10.11
C LEU A 41 -21.36 9.66 -10.51
N PHE A 42 -20.55 9.86 -11.53
CA PHE A 42 -20.09 11.20 -11.91
C PHE A 42 -20.89 11.86 -13.04
N SER A 43 -21.64 11.10 -13.84
CA SER A 43 -22.43 11.69 -14.93
C SER A 43 -23.86 12.04 -14.54
N ILE A 44 -24.48 11.30 -13.59
CA ILE A 44 -25.86 11.54 -13.19
C ILE A 44 -25.91 12.67 -12.14
N PRO A 45 -26.60 13.80 -12.42
CA PRO A 45 -26.87 14.80 -11.41
C PRO A 45 -27.90 14.27 -10.40
N HIS A 46 -27.75 14.63 -9.11
CA HIS A 46 -28.71 14.32 -8.05
C HIS A 46 -28.93 12.82 -7.80
N LEU A 47 -27.85 12.03 -7.90
CA LEU A 47 -27.89 10.63 -7.51
C LEU A 47 -28.23 10.52 -6.01
N SER A 48 -29.11 9.58 -5.64
CA SER A 48 -29.48 9.40 -4.23
C SER A 48 -28.27 8.96 -3.39
N PHE A 49 -28.22 9.39 -2.14
CA PHE A 49 -27.12 9.06 -1.23
C PHE A 49 -26.95 7.54 -1.03
N ASP A 50 -28.05 6.80 -1.01
CA ASP A 50 -28.04 5.34 -0.87
C ASP A 50 -27.36 4.67 -2.06
N VAL A 51 -27.62 5.12 -3.28
CA VAL A 51 -26.94 4.61 -4.49
C VAL A 51 -25.46 4.92 -4.46
N MET A 52 -25.07 6.12 -4.01
CA MET A 52 -23.64 6.47 -3.84
C MET A 52 -22.95 5.55 -2.83
N ILE A 53 -23.63 5.21 -1.71
CA ILE A 53 -23.10 4.25 -0.71
C ILE A 53 -22.93 2.87 -1.32
N VAL A 54 -23.93 2.37 -2.05
CA VAL A 54 -23.87 1.03 -2.69
C VAL A 54 -22.72 0.97 -3.71
N ILE A 55 -22.55 2.01 -4.53
CA ILE A 55 -21.43 2.09 -5.47
C ILE A 55 -20.10 2.08 -4.72
N ALA A 56 -19.95 2.94 -3.70
CA ALA A 56 -18.73 3.01 -2.91
C ALA A 56 -18.41 1.69 -2.19
N ALA A 57 -19.41 1.03 -1.62
CA ALA A 57 -19.26 -0.29 -0.99
C ALA A 57 -18.83 -1.35 -2.02
N SER A 58 -19.43 -1.36 -3.20
CA SER A 58 -19.06 -2.27 -4.29
C SER A 58 -17.60 -2.07 -4.74
N TRP A 59 -17.13 -0.82 -4.76
CA TRP A 59 -15.73 -0.54 -5.05
C TRP A 59 -14.79 -1.15 -4.00
N GLY A 60 -15.14 -1.06 -2.72
CA GLY A 60 -14.36 -1.70 -1.67
C GLY A 60 -14.27 -3.23 -1.84
N VAL A 61 -15.37 -3.87 -2.21
CA VAL A 61 -15.39 -5.32 -2.52
C VAL A 61 -14.43 -5.66 -3.66
N TRP A 62 -14.51 -4.93 -4.76
CA TRP A 62 -13.64 -5.16 -5.91
C TRP A 62 -12.17 -4.79 -5.65
N ASP A 63 -11.90 -3.77 -4.82
CA ASP A 63 -10.54 -3.42 -4.40
C ASP A 63 -9.91 -4.53 -3.57
N ALA A 64 -10.68 -5.20 -2.70
CA ALA A 64 -10.22 -6.33 -1.90
C ALA A 64 -9.84 -7.56 -2.75
N ILE A 65 -10.44 -7.72 -3.93
CA ILE A 65 -10.14 -8.81 -4.86
C ILE A 65 -9.05 -8.37 -5.86
N GLY A 66 -9.17 -7.16 -6.40
CA GLY A 66 -8.35 -6.66 -7.49
C GLY A 66 -6.93 -6.28 -7.07
N TRP A 67 -6.75 -5.68 -5.89
CA TRP A 67 -5.42 -5.28 -5.44
C TRP A 67 -4.45 -6.45 -5.25
N PRO A 68 -4.81 -7.56 -4.57
CA PRO A 68 -3.97 -8.75 -4.56
C PRO A 68 -3.66 -9.28 -5.96
N ALA A 69 -4.59 -9.21 -6.90
CA ALA A 69 -4.35 -9.62 -8.29
C ALA A 69 -3.31 -8.73 -9.00
N VAL A 70 -3.29 -7.40 -8.74
CA VAL A 70 -2.23 -6.51 -9.24
C VAL A 70 -0.86 -6.94 -8.71
N VAL A 71 -0.76 -7.15 -7.41
CA VAL A 71 0.50 -7.53 -6.75
C VAL A 71 0.98 -8.90 -7.22
N ASN A 72 0.07 -9.87 -7.34
CA ASN A 72 0.37 -11.18 -7.91
C ASN A 72 0.82 -11.10 -9.37
N GLY A 73 0.18 -10.24 -10.18
CA GLY A 73 0.57 -10.02 -11.57
C GLY A 73 1.98 -9.45 -11.70
N VAL A 74 2.34 -8.49 -10.85
CA VAL A 74 3.69 -7.92 -10.81
C VAL A 74 4.70 -8.97 -10.33
N ALA A 75 4.37 -9.76 -9.30
CA ALA A 75 5.22 -10.83 -8.81
C ALA A 75 5.46 -11.89 -9.90
N PHE A 76 4.41 -12.31 -10.61
CA PHE A 76 4.49 -13.27 -11.72
C PHE A 76 5.38 -12.77 -12.85
N MET A 77 5.21 -11.51 -13.30
CA MET A 77 6.05 -10.93 -14.36
C MET A 77 7.51 -10.74 -13.94
N SER A 78 7.81 -10.67 -12.65
CA SER A 78 9.18 -10.57 -12.14
C SER A 78 9.86 -11.94 -11.93
N GLU A 79 9.15 -13.05 -12.04
CA GLU A 79 9.73 -14.41 -11.90
C GLU A 79 10.57 -14.84 -13.09
N ASP A 80 10.26 -14.37 -14.29
CA ASP A 80 11.05 -14.61 -15.51
C ASP A 80 12.44 -13.95 -15.46
N ALA A 81 12.68 -13.02 -14.55
CA ALA A 81 13.94 -12.32 -14.34
C ALA A 81 14.71 -12.90 -13.14
N ASP A 82 15.11 -14.16 -13.18
CA ASP A 82 16.06 -14.83 -12.22
C ASP A 82 15.75 -14.62 -10.71
N LYS A 83 14.52 -14.50 -10.29
CA LYS A 83 14.06 -14.24 -8.89
C LYS A 83 14.70 -12.99 -8.24
N LYS A 84 15.53 -12.24 -9.00
CA LYS A 84 16.22 -11.03 -8.58
C LYS A 84 15.48 -9.83 -9.11
N GLY A 85 14.51 -9.31 -8.72
CA GLY A 85 13.80 -8.14 -9.30
C GLY A 85 12.42 -7.91 -8.72
N ARG A 86 12.00 -8.75 -7.74
CA ARG A 86 10.69 -8.60 -7.11
C ARG A 86 10.59 -7.30 -6.32
N GLY A 87 11.64 -6.92 -5.59
CA GLY A 87 11.68 -5.67 -4.86
C GLY A 87 11.66 -4.46 -5.79
N LEU A 88 12.45 -4.51 -6.87
CA LEU A 88 12.47 -3.47 -7.90
C LEU A 88 11.11 -3.37 -8.62
N ALA A 89 10.49 -4.49 -8.99
CA ALA A 89 9.18 -4.51 -9.64
C ALA A 89 8.09 -3.89 -8.73
N MET A 90 8.09 -4.22 -7.44
CA MET A 90 7.17 -3.62 -6.47
C MET A 90 7.47 -2.14 -6.24
N GLY A 91 8.75 -1.76 -6.16
CA GLY A 91 9.19 -0.36 -6.08
C GLY A 91 8.77 0.46 -7.29
N LEU A 92 8.92 -0.09 -8.50
CA LEU A 92 8.46 0.53 -9.75
C LEU A 92 6.93 0.69 -9.77
N LEU A 93 6.18 -0.34 -9.38
CA LEU A 93 4.72 -0.27 -9.26
C LEU A 93 4.30 0.90 -8.37
N GLU A 94 4.90 1.03 -7.19
CA GLU A 94 4.57 2.12 -6.27
C GLU A 94 5.00 3.49 -6.82
N SER A 95 6.18 3.58 -7.45
CA SER A 95 6.68 4.83 -8.04
C SER A 95 5.82 5.31 -9.20
N ILE A 96 5.44 4.42 -10.11
CA ILE A 96 4.55 4.74 -11.24
C ILE A 96 3.18 5.19 -10.71
N ARG A 97 2.63 4.45 -9.74
CA ARG A 97 1.36 4.80 -9.10
C ARG A 97 1.40 6.19 -8.48
N ARG A 98 2.47 6.51 -7.75
CA ARG A 98 2.68 7.84 -7.14
C ARG A 98 2.91 8.92 -8.17
N GLY A 99 3.65 8.63 -9.24
CA GLY A 99 3.86 9.57 -10.34
C GLY A 99 2.55 9.96 -11.03
N VAL A 100 1.71 8.98 -11.33
CA VAL A 100 0.39 9.22 -11.91
C VAL A 100 -0.49 10.01 -10.93
N GLU A 101 -0.56 9.62 -9.67
CA GLU A 101 -1.32 10.34 -8.63
C GLU A 101 -0.86 11.80 -8.48
N PHE A 102 0.45 12.03 -8.42
CA PHE A 102 1.03 13.37 -8.34
C PHE A 102 0.69 14.23 -9.56
N LEU A 103 0.91 13.69 -10.76
CA LEU A 103 0.60 14.38 -12.02
C LEU A 103 -0.88 14.77 -12.10
N MET A 104 -1.76 13.84 -11.77
CA MET A 104 -3.21 14.09 -11.77
C MET A 104 -3.60 15.19 -10.77
N ASN A 105 -3.05 15.17 -9.57
CA ASN A 105 -3.29 16.21 -8.57
C ASN A 105 -2.83 17.58 -9.05
N VAL A 106 -1.65 17.68 -9.67
CA VAL A 106 -1.14 18.94 -10.24
C VAL A 106 -2.06 19.45 -11.34
N VAL A 107 -2.52 18.57 -12.25
CA VAL A 107 -3.44 18.95 -13.33
C VAL A 107 -4.78 19.45 -12.78
N VAL A 108 -5.35 18.75 -11.77
CA VAL A 108 -6.60 19.18 -11.12
C VAL A 108 -6.44 20.55 -10.44
N ILE A 109 -5.37 20.74 -9.69
CA ILE A 109 -5.09 22.02 -9.00
C ILE A 109 -4.92 23.15 -10.02
N GLY A 110 -4.16 22.91 -11.09
CA GLY A 110 -3.99 23.89 -12.18
C GLY A 110 -5.32 24.26 -12.83
N ALA A 111 -6.18 23.28 -13.11
CA ALA A 111 -7.49 23.51 -13.67
C ALA A 111 -8.42 24.28 -12.71
N LEU A 112 -8.40 23.96 -11.41
CA LEU A 112 -9.17 24.70 -10.41
C LEU A 112 -8.70 26.15 -10.26
N ALA A 113 -7.41 26.39 -10.40
CA ALA A 113 -6.86 27.77 -10.38
C ALA A 113 -7.30 28.57 -11.61
N LEU A 114 -7.32 27.95 -12.81
CA LEU A 114 -7.73 28.60 -14.06
C LEU A 114 -9.25 28.85 -14.12
N TRP A 115 -10.06 27.93 -13.55
CA TRP A 115 -11.53 27.99 -13.59
C TRP A 115 -12.15 28.02 -12.18
N SER A 116 -11.65 28.90 -11.33
CA SER A 116 -12.05 29.00 -9.92
C SER A 116 -13.56 29.21 -9.69
N GLY A 117 -14.25 29.86 -10.64
CA GLY A 117 -15.73 30.05 -10.60
C GLY A 117 -16.56 28.78 -10.92
N HIS A 118 -15.92 27.70 -11.41
CA HIS A 118 -16.62 26.48 -11.88
C HIS A 118 -16.13 25.22 -11.19
N THR A 119 -15.76 25.29 -9.93
CA THR A 119 -15.12 24.23 -9.16
C THR A 119 -15.84 22.87 -9.28
N THR A 120 -17.18 22.85 -9.15
CA THR A 120 -17.96 21.60 -9.24
C THR A 120 -17.91 21.00 -10.64
N ALA A 121 -18.00 21.81 -11.69
CA ALA A 121 -17.94 21.36 -13.07
C ALA A 121 -16.54 20.80 -13.42
N VAL A 122 -15.49 21.50 -12.97
CA VAL A 122 -14.10 21.08 -13.14
C VAL A 122 -13.86 19.74 -12.46
N MET A 123 -14.21 19.61 -11.19
CA MET A 123 -14.04 18.38 -10.43
C MET A 123 -14.80 17.20 -11.04
N ARG A 124 -16.03 17.45 -11.49
CA ARG A 124 -16.87 16.44 -12.16
C ARG A 124 -16.29 16.03 -13.50
N GLY A 125 -15.84 16.99 -14.31
CA GLY A 125 -15.20 16.73 -15.59
C GLY A 125 -13.94 15.87 -15.42
N PHE A 126 -13.10 16.19 -14.44
CA PHE A 126 -11.92 15.37 -14.11
C PHE A 126 -12.29 13.97 -13.64
N ALA A 127 -13.31 13.81 -12.79
CA ALA A 127 -13.74 12.50 -12.32
C ALA A 127 -14.22 11.61 -13.49
N ILE A 128 -14.95 12.18 -14.46
CA ILE A 128 -15.37 11.48 -15.68
C ILE A 128 -14.17 11.14 -16.55
N ALA A 129 -13.29 12.11 -16.84
CA ALA A 129 -12.09 11.89 -17.64
C ALA A 129 -11.19 10.80 -17.02
N TYR A 130 -11.02 10.83 -15.72
CA TYR A 130 -10.28 9.81 -14.97
C TYR A 130 -10.90 8.42 -15.10
N THR A 131 -12.22 8.35 -15.03
CA THR A 131 -12.97 7.11 -15.20
C THR A 131 -12.80 6.56 -16.63
N LEU A 132 -12.79 7.43 -17.65
CA LEU A 132 -12.60 7.03 -19.04
C LEU A 132 -11.19 6.49 -19.36
N VAL A 133 -10.17 6.82 -18.54
CA VAL A 133 -8.81 6.22 -18.67
C VAL A 133 -8.86 4.69 -18.48
N LEU A 134 -9.87 4.16 -17.80
CA LEU A 134 -10.05 2.70 -17.66
C LEU A 134 -10.32 2.01 -19.00
N VAL A 135 -10.85 2.70 -20.01
CA VAL A 135 -11.10 2.11 -21.34
C VAL A 135 -9.80 1.65 -22.00
N PRO A 136 -8.82 2.54 -22.29
CA PRO A 136 -7.55 2.08 -22.85
C PRO A 136 -6.80 1.13 -21.92
N LEU A 137 -6.96 1.26 -20.60
CA LEU A 137 -6.36 0.32 -19.65
C LEU A 137 -6.92 -1.09 -19.81
N ILE A 138 -8.24 -1.27 -19.98
CA ILE A 138 -8.85 -2.58 -20.25
C ILE A 138 -8.27 -3.19 -21.54
N PHE A 139 -8.13 -2.40 -22.61
CA PHE A 139 -7.52 -2.89 -23.84
C PHE A 139 -6.06 -3.30 -23.65
N ALA A 140 -5.29 -2.52 -22.88
CA ALA A 140 -3.91 -2.84 -22.51
C ALA A 140 -3.82 -4.16 -21.72
N LEU A 141 -4.68 -4.35 -20.73
CA LEU A 141 -4.74 -5.59 -19.94
C LEU A 141 -5.11 -6.79 -20.83
N LEU A 142 -6.05 -6.62 -21.72
CA LEU A 142 -6.44 -7.67 -22.68
C LEU A 142 -5.32 -8.02 -23.66
N ARG A 143 -4.42 -7.09 -23.99
CA ARG A 143 -3.35 -7.30 -24.97
C ARG A 143 -2.06 -7.84 -24.35
N TRP A 144 -1.69 -7.38 -23.15
CA TRP A 144 -0.37 -7.64 -22.59
C TRP A 144 -0.36 -8.60 -21.41
N VAL A 145 -1.46 -8.72 -20.64
CA VAL A 145 -1.50 -9.67 -19.52
C VAL A 145 -1.74 -11.09 -20.05
N PRO A 146 -0.92 -12.08 -19.69
CA PRO A 146 -1.09 -13.46 -20.14
C PRO A 146 -2.47 -14.04 -19.78
N LYS A 147 -3.04 -14.87 -20.67
CA LYS A 147 -4.35 -15.48 -20.43
C LYS A 147 -4.35 -16.48 -19.28
N ASN A 148 -3.21 -17.10 -19.02
CA ASN A 148 -3.08 -18.23 -18.10
C ASN A 148 -2.39 -17.85 -16.78
N ALA A 149 -2.11 -16.54 -16.56
CA ALA A 149 -1.53 -16.09 -15.31
C ALA A 149 -2.56 -16.22 -14.17
N VAL A 150 -2.41 -17.25 -13.35
CA VAL A 150 -3.14 -17.48 -12.10
C VAL A 150 -2.15 -17.36 -10.96
N ALA A 151 -2.57 -16.84 -9.83
CA ALA A 151 -1.72 -16.69 -8.66
C ALA A 151 -1.40 -18.02 -7.96
N GLY A 152 -2.07 -19.10 -8.35
CA GLY A 152 -1.85 -20.49 -7.98
C GLY A 152 -1.88 -21.37 -9.21
N ASP A 153 -1.43 -22.62 -9.10
CA ASP A 153 -1.55 -23.62 -10.17
C ASP A 153 -3.01 -23.70 -10.62
N ALA A 154 -3.20 -23.67 -11.94
CA ALA A 154 -4.51 -23.84 -12.55
C ALA A 154 -4.95 -25.29 -12.31
N VAL A 155 -5.52 -25.54 -11.15
CA VAL A 155 -6.11 -26.84 -10.82
C VAL A 155 -7.32 -27.06 -11.72
N ASP A 156 -7.50 -28.29 -12.19
CA ASP A 156 -8.64 -28.75 -12.95
C ASP A 156 -9.96 -28.12 -12.41
N LYS A 157 -10.76 -27.59 -13.35
CA LYS A 157 -11.96 -26.77 -13.05
C LYS A 157 -13.13 -27.54 -12.40
N GLY A 158 -12.85 -28.56 -11.60
CA GLY A 158 -13.85 -29.37 -10.91
C GLY A 158 -14.24 -28.88 -9.50
N GLU A 159 -15.16 -29.56 -8.85
CA GLU A 159 -15.53 -29.30 -7.43
C GLU A 159 -14.32 -29.40 -6.47
N SER A 160 -13.32 -30.23 -6.81
CA SER A 160 -12.06 -30.34 -6.10
C SER A 160 -11.27 -29.04 -6.03
N ALA A 161 -11.32 -28.19 -7.06
CA ALA A 161 -10.59 -26.91 -7.13
C ALA A 161 -11.06 -25.90 -6.07
N ASN A 162 -12.35 -25.88 -5.75
CA ASN A 162 -12.89 -24.99 -4.71
C ASN A 162 -12.41 -25.42 -3.31
N MET A 163 -12.40 -26.71 -3.06
CA MET A 163 -11.94 -27.27 -1.79
C MET A 163 -10.44 -27.07 -1.62
N GLU A 164 -9.67 -27.20 -2.68
CA GLU A 164 -8.23 -26.99 -2.66
C GLU A 164 -7.85 -25.54 -2.41
N ALA A 165 -8.53 -24.59 -3.08
CA ALA A 165 -8.34 -23.17 -2.84
C ALA A 165 -8.71 -22.77 -1.39
N LEU A 166 -9.76 -23.37 -0.81
CA LEU A 166 -10.13 -23.15 0.58
C LEU A 166 -9.10 -23.77 1.55
N LYS A 167 -8.62 -24.98 1.27
CA LYS A 167 -7.52 -25.62 2.03
C LYS A 167 -6.25 -24.76 1.97
N GLY A 168 -5.93 -24.18 0.79
CA GLY A 168 -4.83 -23.26 0.62
C GLY A 168 -4.95 -22.04 1.53
N LEU A 169 -6.13 -21.46 1.65
CA LEU A 169 -6.39 -20.33 2.55
C LEU A 169 -6.16 -20.72 4.03
N VAL A 170 -6.72 -21.85 4.46
CA VAL A 170 -6.52 -22.35 5.83
C VAL A 170 -5.06 -22.66 6.10
N ALA A 171 -4.36 -23.28 5.14
CA ALA A 171 -2.93 -23.58 5.25
C ALA A 171 -2.07 -22.33 5.42
N VAL A 172 -2.47 -21.21 4.84
CA VAL A 172 -1.77 -19.92 4.97
C VAL A 172 -2.01 -19.29 6.34
N LEU A 173 -3.24 -19.36 6.86
CA LEU A 173 -3.60 -18.79 8.17
C LEU A 173 -2.81 -19.38 9.33
N ILE A 174 -2.32 -20.62 9.22
CA ILE A 174 -1.50 -21.27 10.26
C ILE A 174 0.01 -21.00 10.10
N LYS A 175 0.45 -20.27 9.06
CA LYS A 175 1.88 -20.00 8.82
C LYS A 175 2.35 -18.72 9.53
N PRO A 176 3.17 -18.80 10.59
CA PRO A 176 3.59 -17.63 11.37
C PRO A 176 4.38 -16.61 10.54
N ARG A 177 5.12 -17.06 9.50
CA ARG A 177 5.85 -16.14 8.60
C ARG A 177 4.93 -15.21 7.81
N VAL A 178 3.73 -15.67 7.43
CA VAL A 178 2.74 -14.81 6.75
C VAL A 178 2.22 -13.73 7.70
N TRP A 179 1.96 -14.10 8.95
CA TRP A 179 1.54 -13.13 9.97
C TRP A 179 2.61 -12.09 10.26
N LEU A 180 3.89 -12.49 10.40
CA LEU A 180 4.99 -11.56 10.61
C LEU A 180 5.17 -10.59 9.43
N ALA A 181 5.07 -11.09 8.19
CA ALA A 181 5.11 -10.26 7.00
C ALA A 181 3.95 -9.25 6.97
N GLY A 182 2.73 -9.73 7.24
CA GLY A 182 1.53 -8.90 7.31
C GLY A 182 1.58 -7.86 8.43
N LEU A 183 2.05 -8.24 9.63
CA LEU A 183 2.19 -7.32 10.77
C LEU A 183 3.24 -6.24 10.51
N ALA A 184 4.37 -6.58 9.92
CA ALA A 184 5.38 -5.59 9.53
C ALA A 184 4.79 -4.60 8.52
N GLY A 185 4.08 -5.09 7.51
CA GLY A 185 3.38 -4.26 6.54
C GLY A 185 2.25 -3.42 7.14
N LEU A 186 1.50 -3.95 8.12
CA LEU A 186 0.50 -3.21 8.90
C LEU A 186 1.13 -2.00 9.57
N CYS A 187 2.30 -2.18 10.18
CA CYS A 187 3.02 -1.09 10.84
C CYS A 187 3.49 -0.02 9.84
N VAL A 188 3.98 -0.40 8.67
CA VAL A 188 4.31 0.54 7.59
C VAL A 188 3.06 1.32 7.18
N TYR A 189 1.96 0.63 6.95
CA TYR A 189 0.73 1.27 6.48
C TYR A 189 0.08 2.16 7.53
N TRP A 190 0.18 1.80 8.80
CA TRP A 190 -0.19 2.66 9.94
C TRP A 190 0.59 3.98 9.91
N CYS A 191 1.93 3.90 9.82
CA CYS A 191 2.79 5.09 9.76
C CYS A 191 2.44 5.97 8.53
N TYR A 192 2.15 5.34 7.38
CA TYR A 192 1.73 6.01 6.16
C TYR A 192 0.42 6.79 6.33
N VAL A 193 -0.60 6.17 6.91
CA VAL A 193 -1.89 6.82 7.17
C VAL A 193 -1.69 8.03 8.08
N ASN A 194 -0.93 7.88 9.17
CA ASN A 194 -0.66 8.98 10.09
C ASN A 194 0.15 10.11 9.44
N LEU A 195 1.12 9.81 8.58
CA LEU A 195 1.89 10.82 7.86
C LEU A 195 0.97 11.72 7.02
N ILE A 196 0.09 11.12 6.22
CA ILE A 196 -0.81 11.85 5.31
C ILE A 196 -1.75 12.77 6.09
N TYR A 197 -2.33 12.28 7.18
CA TYR A 197 -3.32 13.05 7.94
C TYR A 197 -2.74 13.96 9.01
N SER A 198 -1.45 13.84 9.34
CA SER A 198 -0.85 14.61 10.45
C SER A 198 0.21 15.61 10.00
N SER A 199 0.92 15.41 8.88
CA SER A 199 2.07 16.25 8.52
C SER A 199 1.69 17.72 8.23
N ALA A 200 0.73 17.95 7.34
CA ALA A 200 0.30 19.31 7.00
C ALA A 200 -0.41 20.02 8.17
N PRO A 201 -1.39 19.40 8.86
CA PRO A 201 -2.01 20.02 10.04
C PRO A 201 -1.03 20.27 11.20
N TYR A 202 -0.02 19.41 11.38
CA TYR A 202 1.03 19.64 12.38
C TYR A 202 1.81 20.92 12.07
N LEU A 203 2.20 21.15 10.81
CA LEU A 203 2.89 22.38 10.41
C LEU A 203 2.00 23.62 10.58
N SER A 204 0.72 23.55 10.19
CA SER A 204 -0.16 24.72 10.30
C SER A 204 -0.57 25.02 11.75
N LEU A 205 -0.89 24.01 12.54
CA LEU A 205 -1.40 24.20 13.90
C LEU A 205 -0.30 24.41 14.94
N VAL A 206 0.86 23.78 14.79
CA VAL A 206 1.96 23.85 15.77
C VAL A 206 2.99 24.91 15.37
N PHE A 207 3.42 24.94 14.12
CA PHE A 207 4.44 25.87 13.63
C PHE A 207 3.85 27.11 12.94
N LYS A 208 2.51 27.25 12.90
CA LYS A 208 1.82 28.40 12.30
C LYS A 208 2.13 28.62 10.81
N ALA A 209 2.49 27.53 10.10
CA ALA A 209 2.63 27.59 8.66
C ALA A 209 1.30 27.99 8.01
N SER A 210 1.35 28.80 6.94
CA SER A 210 0.15 29.11 6.16
C SER A 210 -0.44 27.82 5.56
N ASP A 211 -1.76 27.78 5.37
CA ASP A 211 -2.43 26.61 4.78
C ASP A 211 -1.89 26.27 3.39
N ALA A 212 -1.52 27.31 2.61
CA ALA A 212 -0.88 27.13 1.31
C ALA A 212 0.48 26.43 1.43
N MET A 213 1.32 26.82 2.39
CA MET A 213 2.63 26.22 2.62
C MET A 213 2.50 24.80 3.15
N ALA A 214 1.63 24.57 4.11
CA ALA A 214 1.38 23.23 4.67
C ALA A 214 0.79 22.27 3.62
N GLY A 215 -0.12 22.76 2.78
CA GLY A 215 -0.69 22.00 1.67
C GLY A 215 0.35 21.68 0.60
N ALA A 216 1.15 22.65 0.16
CA ALA A 216 2.23 22.44 -0.80
C ALA A 216 3.27 21.45 -0.27
N PHE A 217 3.66 21.57 1.01
CA PHE A 217 4.52 20.58 1.66
C PHE A 217 3.91 19.17 1.65
N GLY A 218 2.62 19.04 1.96
CA GLY A 218 1.92 17.76 1.94
C GLY A 218 1.98 17.09 0.56
N ILE A 219 1.72 17.84 -0.52
CA ILE A 219 1.77 17.34 -1.90
C ILE A 219 3.20 16.93 -2.29
N PHE A 220 4.19 17.77 -1.98
CA PHE A 220 5.59 17.48 -2.24
C PHE A 220 6.07 16.25 -1.45
N ASN A 221 5.78 16.22 -0.16
CA ASN A 221 6.19 15.16 0.77
C ASN A 221 5.56 13.81 0.42
N THR A 222 4.32 13.77 -0.02
CA THR A 222 3.64 12.51 -0.37
C THR A 222 3.82 12.11 -1.84
N GLY A 223 3.90 13.06 -2.74
CA GLY A 223 4.05 12.82 -4.18
C GLY A 223 5.50 12.55 -4.58
N LEU A 224 6.34 13.59 -4.55
CA LEU A 224 7.71 13.48 -5.05
C LEU A 224 8.58 12.51 -4.24
N LEU A 225 8.53 12.59 -2.90
CA LEU A 225 9.24 11.63 -2.06
C LEU A 225 8.74 10.20 -2.26
N GLY A 226 7.44 10.02 -2.49
CA GLY A 226 6.88 8.71 -2.77
C GLY A 226 7.45 8.09 -4.06
N ILE A 227 7.64 8.90 -5.11
CA ILE A 227 8.24 8.45 -6.38
C ILE A 227 9.71 8.03 -6.16
N ILE A 228 10.51 8.92 -5.58
CA ILE A 228 11.94 8.69 -5.35
C ILE A 228 12.15 7.48 -4.44
N SER A 229 11.42 7.44 -3.32
CA SER A 229 11.53 6.35 -2.34
C SER A 229 11.17 4.99 -2.92
N GLY A 230 10.21 4.94 -3.84
CA GLY A 230 9.83 3.69 -4.50
C GLY A 230 10.98 3.09 -5.30
N LEU A 231 11.62 3.90 -6.14
CA LEU A 231 12.79 3.48 -6.94
C LEU A 231 13.97 3.09 -6.04
N VAL A 232 14.31 3.96 -5.09
CA VAL A 232 15.43 3.72 -4.17
C VAL A 232 15.22 2.45 -3.36
N ALA A 233 14.02 2.25 -2.80
CA ALA A 233 13.72 1.07 -2.00
C ALA A 233 13.79 -0.22 -2.81
N GLY A 234 13.28 -0.21 -4.05
CA GLY A 234 13.34 -1.37 -4.94
C GLY A 234 14.79 -1.76 -5.27
N VAL A 235 15.61 -0.78 -5.65
CA VAL A 235 17.04 -1.01 -5.93
C VAL A 235 17.77 -1.50 -4.68
N LEU A 236 17.57 -0.86 -3.53
CA LEU A 236 18.21 -1.29 -2.28
C LEU A 236 17.78 -2.69 -1.86
N ALA A 237 16.50 -3.03 -2.01
CA ALA A 237 15.98 -4.34 -1.66
C ALA A 237 16.63 -5.46 -2.48
N ASP A 238 16.79 -5.27 -3.79
CA ASP A 238 17.26 -6.33 -4.69
C ASP A 238 18.79 -6.39 -4.79
N TYR A 239 19.46 -5.24 -4.89
CA TYR A 239 20.89 -5.20 -5.17
C TYR A 239 21.75 -5.09 -3.91
N LEU A 240 21.33 -4.32 -2.90
CA LEU A 240 22.15 -4.09 -1.70
C LEU A 240 21.80 -5.10 -0.59
N PHE A 241 20.53 -5.16 -0.20
CA PHE A 241 20.11 -6.00 0.93
C PHE A 241 19.73 -7.42 0.52
N LYS A 242 19.41 -7.64 -0.75
CA LYS A 242 18.96 -8.93 -1.32
C LYS A 242 17.79 -9.54 -0.53
N SER A 243 16.95 -8.67 0.06
CA SER A 243 15.80 -9.01 0.86
C SER A 243 14.89 -7.80 1.02
N SER A 244 13.67 -7.88 0.50
CA SER A 244 12.64 -6.84 0.70
C SER A 244 12.20 -6.79 2.15
N THR A 245 12.24 -7.92 2.85
CA THR A 245 11.95 -8.00 4.28
C THR A 245 12.94 -7.20 5.12
N ARG A 246 14.24 -7.32 4.83
CA ARG A 246 15.30 -6.54 5.50
C ARG A 246 15.16 -5.05 5.16
N MET A 247 14.89 -4.73 3.90
CA MET A 247 14.65 -3.37 3.46
C MET A 247 13.48 -2.73 4.23
N MET A 248 12.38 -3.44 4.42
CA MET A 248 11.23 -2.98 5.20
C MET A 248 11.62 -2.71 6.66
N GLY A 249 12.40 -3.57 7.29
CA GLY A 249 12.90 -3.38 8.65
C GLY A 249 13.73 -2.09 8.80
N ILE A 250 14.65 -1.84 7.85
CA ILE A 250 15.46 -0.62 7.81
C ILE A 250 14.59 0.62 7.55
N ALA A 251 13.63 0.55 6.63
CA ALA A 251 12.71 1.63 6.34
C ALA A 251 11.91 2.05 7.59
N LEU A 252 11.45 1.08 8.37
CA LEU A 252 10.76 1.33 9.65
C LEU A 252 11.70 1.91 10.72
N LEU A 253 12.98 1.55 10.75
CA LEU A 253 13.97 2.20 11.62
C LEU A 253 14.18 3.66 11.23
N ILE A 254 14.33 3.96 9.94
CA ILE A 254 14.42 5.35 9.45
C ILE A 254 13.17 6.13 9.87
N THR A 255 11.99 5.53 9.72
CA THR A 255 10.71 6.12 10.19
C THR A 255 10.75 6.39 11.69
N ALA A 256 11.19 5.44 12.50
CA ALA A 256 11.28 5.59 13.95
C ALA A 256 12.25 6.72 14.34
N VAL A 257 13.43 6.78 13.73
CA VAL A 257 14.43 7.84 14.00
C VAL A 257 13.87 9.20 13.57
N GLY A 258 13.28 9.31 12.37
CA GLY A 258 12.66 10.56 11.93
C GLY A 258 11.52 11.00 12.84
N THR A 259 10.67 10.07 13.27
CA THR A 259 9.55 10.35 14.20
C THR A 259 10.07 10.80 15.57
N LEU A 260 11.11 10.15 16.08
CA LEU A 260 11.75 10.55 17.35
C LEU A 260 12.35 11.95 17.23
N ALA A 261 13.04 12.24 16.13
CA ALA A 261 13.63 13.56 15.89
C ALA A 261 12.56 14.66 15.81
N VAL A 262 11.42 14.42 15.13
CA VAL A 262 10.27 15.34 15.10
C VAL A 262 9.74 15.59 16.53
N ARG A 263 9.69 14.57 17.36
CA ARG A 263 9.23 14.72 18.76
C ARG A 263 10.17 15.50 19.65
N LEU A 264 11.47 15.38 19.42
CA LEU A 264 12.49 16.08 20.21
C LEU A 264 12.73 17.52 19.73
N LEU A 265 12.16 17.90 18.59
CA LEU A 265 12.31 19.24 18.04
C LEU A 265 11.54 20.24 18.91
N PRO A 266 12.19 21.30 19.43
CA PRO A 266 11.50 22.35 20.14
C PRO A 266 10.58 23.15 19.22
N VAL A 267 9.48 23.66 19.76
CA VAL A 267 8.59 24.56 19.02
C VAL A 267 9.01 26.01 19.30
N GLY A 268 9.31 26.76 18.25
CA GLY A 268 9.75 28.15 18.36
C GLY A 268 9.99 28.78 17.00
N ASP A 269 10.34 30.05 17.01
CA ASP A 269 10.65 30.80 15.79
C ASP A 269 11.82 30.17 15.04
N GLY A 270 11.69 30.01 13.74
CA GLY A 270 12.71 29.39 12.88
C GLY A 270 12.72 27.86 12.87
N MET A 271 11.95 27.16 13.72
CA MET A 271 11.94 25.70 13.79
C MET A 271 11.03 25.03 12.75
N MET A 272 10.27 25.79 11.97
CA MET A 272 9.41 25.25 10.92
C MET A 272 10.18 24.49 9.83
N TRP A 273 11.30 25.06 9.35
CA TRP A 273 12.12 24.40 8.33
C TRP A 273 12.77 23.10 8.82
N PRO A 274 13.40 23.07 10.02
CA PRO A 274 13.82 21.82 10.64
C PRO A 274 12.69 20.80 10.77
N ALA A 275 11.49 21.22 11.18
CA ALA A 275 10.33 20.33 11.27
C ALA A 275 9.96 19.71 9.92
N MET A 276 9.94 20.52 8.85
CA MET A 276 9.68 20.04 7.48
C MET A 276 10.73 19.01 7.04
N ILE A 277 12.02 19.27 7.28
CA ILE A 277 13.10 18.34 6.94
C ILE A 277 12.95 17.02 7.70
N LEU A 278 12.67 17.06 8.99
CA LEU A 278 12.50 15.85 9.80
C LEU A 278 11.25 15.06 9.41
N LEU A 279 10.15 15.75 9.05
CA LEU A 279 8.97 15.11 8.47
C LEU A 279 9.29 14.46 7.12
N MET A 280 10.18 15.04 6.31
CA MET A 280 10.63 14.43 5.05
C MET A 280 11.47 13.18 5.31
N VAL A 281 12.35 13.18 6.32
CA VAL A 281 13.12 11.98 6.72
C VAL A 281 12.17 10.86 7.18
N MET A 282 11.17 11.20 8.01
CA MET A 282 10.15 10.26 8.42
C MET A 282 9.37 9.71 7.20
N ALA A 283 8.96 10.59 6.28
CA ALA A 283 8.25 10.21 5.06
C ALA A 283 9.10 9.33 4.14
N LEU A 284 10.39 9.61 3.99
CA LEU A 284 11.32 8.78 3.21
C LEU A 284 11.28 7.34 3.70
N GLY A 285 11.47 7.11 5.02
CA GLY A 285 11.37 5.78 5.59
C GLY A 285 10.01 5.12 5.34
N ILE A 286 8.92 5.84 5.56
CA ILE A 286 7.56 5.32 5.35
C ILE A 286 7.34 4.90 3.89
N PHE A 287 7.72 5.75 2.92
CA PHE A 287 7.53 5.43 1.50
C PHE A 287 8.46 4.34 1.00
N MET A 288 9.69 4.24 1.53
CA MET A 288 10.58 3.12 1.26
C MET A 288 9.98 1.80 1.74
N GLY A 289 9.42 1.75 2.95
CA GLY A 289 8.71 0.57 3.47
C GLY A 289 7.46 0.25 2.64
N LYS A 290 6.72 1.29 2.24
CA LYS A 290 5.50 1.14 1.44
C LYS A 290 5.77 0.64 0.03
N ALA A 291 6.90 0.97 -0.57
CA ALA A 291 7.30 0.49 -1.89
C ALA A 291 7.46 -1.05 -1.94
N VAL A 292 7.93 -1.64 -0.85
CA VAL A 292 8.12 -3.10 -0.73
C VAL A 292 7.04 -3.76 0.15
N LEU A 293 5.87 -3.15 0.28
CA LEU A 293 4.86 -3.45 1.29
C LEU A 293 4.43 -4.93 1.35
N LEU A 294 4.19 -5.55 0.21
CA LEU A 294 3.79 -6.96 0.08
C LEU A 294 4.90 -7.87 -0.46
N ALA A 295 6.06 -7.31 -0.81
CA ALA A 295 7.19 -8.09 -1.28
C ALA A 295 7.68 -9.13 -0.26
N PRO A 296 7.68 -8.87 1.07
CA PRO A 296 8.01 -9.89 2.07
C PRO A 296 7.11 -11.12 2.03
N VAL A 297 5.83 -10.97 1.66
CA VAL A 297 4.91 -12.11 1.50
C VAL A 297 5.29 -12.92 0.26
N ALA A 298 5.62 -12.26 -0.85
CA ALA A 298 6.08 -12.91 -2.07
C ALA A 298 7.42 -13.64 -1.87
N GLU A 299 8.30 -13.13 -1.00
CA GLU A 299 9.61 -13.72 -0.68
C GLU A 299 9.53 -14.99 0.21
N LEU A 300 8.36 -15.36 0.73
CA LEU A 300 8.20 -16.55 1.59
C LEU A 300 8.44 -17.86 0.85
N ASN A 301 8.52 -17.84 -0.49
CA ASN A 301 8.66 -19.01 -1.36
C ASN A 301 7.66 -20.12 -0.99
N LEU A 302 6.39 -19.74 -0.91
CA LEU A 302 5.31 -20.68 -0.66
C LEU A 302 4.97 -21.45 -1.93
N PRO A 303 4.43 -22.68 -1.80
CA PRO A 303 3.92 -23.42 -2.96
C PRO A 303 2.93 -22.60 -3.76
N GLU A 304 2.95 -22.69 -5.10
CA GLU A 304 2.17 -21.85 -6.01
C GLU A 304 0.67 -21.88 -5.71
N HIS A 305 0.12 -23.07 -5.38
CA HIS A 305 -1.30 -23.23 -5.08
C HIS A 305 -1.82 -22.46 -3.86
N ILE A 306 -0.92 -21.94 -2.97
CA ILE A 306 -1.31 -21.13 -1.80
C ILE A 306 -0.84 -19.66 -1.91
N ASN A 307 -0.14 -19.30 -2.98
CA ASN A 307 0.42 -17.95 -3.15
C ASN A 307 -0.67 -16.87 -3.18
N GLY A 308 -1.75 -17.08 -3.92
CA GLY A 308 -2.88 -16.16 -3.98
C GLY A 308 -3.51 -15.94 -2.61
N SER A 309 -3.69 -17.01 -1.82
CA SER A 309 -4.18 -16.94 -0.44
C SER A 309 -3.22 -16.18 0.46
N ALA A 310 -1.91 -16.40 0.32
CA ALA A 310 -0.90 -15.71 1.11
C ALA A 310 -0.91 -14.20 0.83
N MET A 311 -1.01 -13.80 -0.43
CA MET A 311 -1.12 -12.40 -0.83
C MET A 311 -2.42 -11.76 -0.33
N ALA A 312 -3.54 -12.48 -0.34
CA ALA A 312 -4.82 -12.00 0.17
C ALA A 312 -4.78 -11.79 1.69
N VAL A 313 -4.27 -12.77 2.45
CA VAL A 313 -4.10 -12.65 3.92
C VAL A 313 -3.09 -11.57 4.26
N GLY A 314 -1.98 -11.49 3.55
CA GLY A 314 -1.00 -10.42 3.69
C GLY A 314 -1.59 -9.04 3.44
N SER A 315 -2.36 -8.88 2.37
CA SER A 315 -3.07 -7.62 2.05
C SER A 315 -4.09 -7.25 3.12
N PHE A 316 -4.87 -8.21 3.61
CA PHE A 316 -5.79 -7.98 4.73
C PHE A 316 -5.07 -7.42 5.95
N LEU A 317 -4.00 -8.09 6.40
CA LEU A 317 -3.25 -7.65 7.57
C LEU A 317 -2.66 -6.25 7.37
N VAL A 318 -2.02 -6.02 6.24
CA VAL A 318 -1.39 -4.73 5.91
C VAL A 318 -2.38 -3.58 5.95
N TYR A 319 -3.52 -3.72 5.28
CA TYR A 319 -4.51 -2.64 5.15
C TYR A 319 -5.49 -2.56 6.32
N ALA A 320 -5.53 -3.56 7.20
CA ALA A 320 -6.40 -3.56 8.37
C ALA A 320 -6.19 -2.34 9.28
N SER A 321 -4.98 -1.76 9.30
CA SER A 321 -4.67 -0.56 10.08
C SER A 321 -5.58 0.63 9.77
N ILE A 322 -6.11 0.76 8.56
CA ILE A 322 -7.03 1.85 8.17
C ILE A 322 -8.27 1.87 9.05
N PHE A 323 -8.72 0.70 9.49
CA PHE A 323 -9.95 0.56 10.25
C PHE A 323 -9.93 1.34 11.58
N TRP A 324 -8.76 1.39 12.24
CA TRP A 324 -8.65 2.06 13.53
C TRP A 324 -7.66 3.24 13.55
N ALA A 325 -6.71 3.32 12.62
CA ALA A 325 -5.72 4.40 12.58
C ALA A 325 -6.38 5.78 12.46
N ASN A 326 -7.28 5.94 11.48
CA ASN A 326 -8.00 7.20 11.27
C ASN A 326 -8.90 7.60 12.46
N PRO A 327 -9.78 6.71 12.98
CA PRO A 327 -10.59 7.03 14.15
C PRO A 327 -9.76 7.37 15.39
N LEU A 328 -8.65 6.67 15.61
CA LEU A 328 -7.78 6.93 16.76
C LEU A 328 -7.11 8.30 16.63
N THR A 329 -6.53 8.61 15.48
CA THR A 329 -5.90 9.91 15.22
C THR A 329 -6.90 11.04 15.36
N ALA A 330 -8.10 10.90 14.79
CA ALA A 330 -9.16 11.89 14.91
C ALA A 330 -9.56 12.13 16.38
N ARG A 331 -9.74 11.07 17.18
CA ARG A 331 -10.05 11.17 18.62
C ARG A 331 -8.95 11.88 19.42
N ILE A 332 -7.67 11.62 19.10
CA ILE A 332 -6.54 12.28 19.76
C ILE A 332 -6.54 13.77 19.45
N VAL A 333 -6.69 14.15 18.17
CA VAL A 333 -6.76 15.56 17.76
C VAL A 333 -7.95 16.26 18.40
N GLU A 334 -9.12 15.63 18.40
CA GLU A 334 -10.33 16.15 19.03
C GLU A 334 -10.13 16.40 20.53
N LYS A 335 -9.59 15.42 21.24
CA LYS A 335 -9.34 15.50 22.69
C LYS A 335 -8.37 16.65 23.04
N HIS A 336 -7.47 16.99 22.14
CA HIS A 336 -6.43 18.02 22.35
C HIS A 336 -6.66 19.28 21.49
N ARG A 337 -7.90 19.63 21.13
CA ARG A 337 -8.23 20.82 20.34
C ARG A 337 -7.62 22.11 20.88
N GLY A 338 -7.51 22.25 22.20
CA GLY A 338 -6.90 23.41 22.85
C GLY A 338 -5.37 23.41 22.86
N ASN A 339 -4.71 22.28 22.56
CA ASN A 339 -3.25 22.16 22.54
C ASN A 339 -2.83 21.13 21.46
N ALA A 340 -2.74 21.60 20.23
CA ALA A 340 -2.38 20.78 19.06
C ALA A 340 -1.00 20.09 19.24
N TYR A 341 -0.04 20.77 19.84
CA TYR A 341 1.28 20.22 20.13
C TYR A 341 1.19 18.88 20.88
N VAL A 342 0.46 18.86 21.98
CA VAL A 342 0.29 17.64 22.79
C VAL A 342 -0.38 16.53 22.00
N GLY A 343 -1.43 16.86 21.24
CA GLY A 343 -2.15 15.89 20.40
C GLY A 343 -1.24 15.24 19.35
N TYR A 344 -0.50 16.03 18.58
CA TYR A 344 0.40 15.52 17.57
C TYR A 344 1.60 14.77 18.16
N HIS A 345 2.14 15.22 19.30
CA HIS A 345 3.18 14.48 20.02
C HIS A 345 2.72 13.11 20.49
N GLN A 346 1.45 12.96 20.89
CA GLN A 346 0.87 11.66 21.20
C GLN A 346 0.76 10.78 19.94
N ILE A 347 0.32 11.31 18.82
CA ILE A 347 0.25 10.59 17.53
C ILE A 347 1.65 10.12 17.11
N PHE A 348 2.66 10.99 17.18
CA PHE A 348 4.04 10.64 16.87
C PHE A 348 4.63 9.61 17.85
N MET A 349 4.24 9.62 19.15
CA MET A 349 4.64 8.55 20.06
C MET A 349 4.10 7.19 19.63
N ILE A 350 2.83 7.12 19.27
CA ILE A 350 2.22 5.88 18.78
C ILE A 350 2.91 5.44 17.48
N THR A 351 3.17 6.37 16.58
CA THR A 351 3.88 6.09 15.32
C THR A 351 5.29 5.56 15.57
N LEU A 352 6.02 6.11 16.53
CA LEU A 352 7.34 5.63 16.93
C LEU A 352 7.29 4.18 17.43
N VAL A 353 6.37 3.89 18.36
CA VAL A 353 6.21 2.53 18.90
C VAL A 353 5.83 1.54 17.79
N VAL A 354 4.87 1.90 16.95
CA VAL A 354 4.43 1.06 15.84
C VAL A 354 5.57 0.82 14.84
N ALA A 355 6.36 1.84 14.52
CA ALA A 355 7.51 1.69 13.62
C ALA A 355 8.59 0.75 14.20
N LEU A 356 8.87 0.85 15.51
CA LEU A 356 9.82 -0.04 16.19
C LEU A 356 9.30 -1.48 16.22
N VAL A 357 8.04 -1.70 16.58
CA VAL A 357 7.41 -3.03 16.59
C VAL A 357 7.43 -3.65 15.18
N GLY A 358 7.07 -2.87 14.17
CA GLY A 358 7.11 -3.34 12.78
C GLY A 358 8.51 -3.68 12.30
N SER A 359 9.51 -2.88 12.69
CA SER A 359 10.92 -3.17 12.39
C SER A 359 11.37 -4.48 13.03
N MET A 360 11.01 -4.72 14.29
CA MET A 360 11.30 -5.99 14.98
C MET A 360 10.64 -7.19 14.28
N CYS A 361 9.37 -7.07 13.86
CA CYS A 361 8.68 -8.10 13.10
C CYS A 361 9.38 -8.39 11.76
N ALA A 362 9.80 -7.36 11.04
CA ALA A 362 10.50 -7.50 9.75
C ALA A 362 11.86 -8.20 9.93
N PHE A 363 12.67 -7.78 10.90
CA PHE A 363 13.96 -8.43 11.16
C PHE A 363 13.80 -9.86 11.69
N ALA A 364 12.82 -10.14 12.54
CA ALA A 364 12.49 -11.50 12.97
C ALA A 364 12.15 -12.40 11.78
N LEU A 365 11.34 -11.89 10.84
CA LEU A 365 11.01 -12.59 9.62
C LEU A 365 12.23 -12.82 8.73
N ASP A 366 13.10 -11.81 8.54
CA ASP A 366 14.32 -11.94 7.74
C ASP A 366 15.25 -13.03 8.31
N LEU A 367 15.38 -13.10 9.63
CA LEU A 367 16.13 -14.16 10.32
C LEU A 367 15.52 -15.55 10.10
N MET A 368 14.18 -15.65 10.17
CA MET A 368 13.48 -16.92 9.92
C MET A 368 13.65 -17.39 8.47
N ASN A 369 13.53 -16.45 7.50
CA ASN A 369 13.71 -16.73 6.08
C ASN A 369 15.15 -17.17 5.78
N THR A 370 16.14 -16.52 6.38
CA THR A 370 17.56 -16.87 6.21
C THR A 370 17.87 -18.25 6.77
N ARG A 371 17.28 -18.63 7.94
CA ARG A 371 17.43 -19.96 8.53
C ARG A 371 16.74 -21.04 7.68
N ALA A 372 15.57 -20.75 7.14
CA ALA A 372 14.86 -21.69 6.26
C ALA A 372 15.70 -21.98 5.00
N LYS A 373 16.20 -20.93 4.32
CA LYS A 373 17.06 -21.09 3.14
C LYS A 373 18.32 -21.94 3.43
N LYS A 374 18.96 -21.75 4.59
CA LYS A 374 20.13 -22.56 4.97
C LYS A 374 19.79 -24.04 5.18
N ARG A 375 18.62 -24.32 5.78
CA ARG A 375 18.15 -25.71 5.98
C ARG A 375 17.86 -26.40 4.64
N ASP A 376 17.23 -25.70 3.71
CA ASP A 376 16.90 -26.25 2.39
C ASP A 376 18.17 -26.56 1.60
N VAL A 377 19.21 -25.71 1.65
CA VAL A 377 20.52 -25.96 1.03
C VAL A 377 21.23 -27.16 1.66
N GLN A 378 21.15 -27.33 2.97
CA GLN A 378 21.72 -28.48 3.67
C GLN A 378 20.98 -29.79 3.35
N ALA A 379 19.65 -29.74 3.20
CA ALA A 379 18.84 -30.92 2.88
C ALA A 379 19.01 -31.39 1.42
N THR A 380 19.35 -30.48 0.49
CA THR A 380 19.53 -30.79 -0.94
C THR A 380 20.97 -31.24 -1.30
N GLY A 381 21.92 -31.22 -0.37
CA GLY A 381 23.31 -31.68 -0.60
C GLY A 381 24.11 -30.85 -1.60
N ILE A 382 23.61 -29.72 -2.10
CA ILE A 382 24.25 -28.88 -3.13
C ILE A 382 25.26 -27.88 -2.52
N GLY A 383 25.47 -27.93 -1.21
CA GLY A 383 26.34 -27.00 -0.47
C GLY A 383 27.85 -27.20 -0.61
N GLU A 384 28.34 -28.21 -1.31
CA GLU A 384 29.79 -28.51 -1.36
C GLU A 384 30.50 -28.13 -2.67
N VAL A 385 29.85 -27.48 -3.62
CA VAL A 385 30.44 -27.20 -4.96
C VAL A 385 30.72 -25.73 -5.23
N ILE A 386 30.54 -24.82 -4.29
CA ILE A 386 30.91 -23.39 -4.46
C ILE A 386 31.76 -22.94 -3.26
N GLN A 387 33.04 -23.29 -3.27
CA GLN A 387 34.13 -22.56 -2.64
C GLN A 387 34.99 -21.91 -3.71
#